data_e7baa2fc35e6e2c355c1f62c3d2f858e
#
_entry.id   e7baa2fc35e6e2c355c1f62c3d2f858e
#
_cell.length_a   1.000
_cell.length_b   1.000
_cell.length_c   1.000
_cell.angle_alpha   90.00
_cell.angle_beta   90.00
_cell.angle_gamma   90.00
#
_symmetry.space_group_name_H-M   'P 1'
#
loop_
_entity.id
_entity.type
_entity.pdbx_description
1 polymer ?
#
loop_
_entity_poly.entity_id
_entity_poly.type
_entity_poly.pdbx_seq_one_letter_code
_entity_poly.pdbx_strand_id
1 'polypeptide(L)'
;MKIGIPGAITPQRGLAELETMLETIHNERIRVYSLSYISKHISKPCFVELNKTYRSTSQIVEFYNKIGKKSNVNYVNRSGDAVEFIKTNEKDEISTILSLIDDFKTKGFRSIAIITKTNIQALDLSKKFENKNININLIDDNVDKYDNEVCIISIYNSKGLEFDGVIVYNVDDSYSSELDRNLLYIACTRALHKLTLTCNSQEFSKLIQN
;
A
#
# COMPACT_ATOMS: atom_id res chain seq x y z
N MET A 1 6.98 -30.06 2.07
CA MET A 1 5.99 -31.11 1.82
C MET A 1 4.84 -30.51 1.05
N LYS A 2 4.78 -30.74 -0.27
CA LYS A 2 3.68 -30.22 -1.12
C LYS A 2 2.51 -31.21 -1.01
N ILE A 3 1.45 -30.81 -0.34
CA ILE A 3 0.19 -31.55 -0.37
C ILE A 3 -0.55 -31.09 -1.62
N GLY A 4 -0.41 -31.84 -2.70
CA GLY A 4 -1.19 -31.65 -3.92
C GLY A 4 -2.59 -32.22 -3.71
N ILE A 5 -3.59 -31.37 -3.48
CA ILE A 5 -4.98 -31.77 -3.57
C ILE A 5 -5.37 -31.67 -5.04
N PRO A 6 -5.83 -32.76 -5.70
CA PRO A 6 -6.27 -32.68 -7.09
C PRO A 6 -7.43 -31.67 -7.20
N GLY A 7 -7.26 -30.64 -8.05
CA GLY A 7 -8.26 -29.58 -8.23
C GLY A 7 -8.12 -28.38 -7.30
N ALA A 8 -7.17 -28.36 -6.37
CA ALA A 8 -6.86 -27.17 -5.59
C ALA A 8 -6.07 -26.18 -6.44
N ILE A 9 -6.59 -24.98 -6.58
CA ILE A 9 -5.80 -23.85 -7.11
C ILE A 9 -4.74 -23.57 -6.04
N THR A 10 -3.47 -23.80 -6.36
CA THR A 10 -2.39 -23.34 -5.47
C THR A 10 -2.48 -21.82 -5.37
N PRO A 11 -2.15 -21.19 -4.23
CA PRO A 11 -2.19 -19.72 -4.09
C PRO A 11 -1.45 -18.99 -5.22
N GLN A 12 -0.36 -19.58 -5.72
CA GLN A 12 0.40 -19.04 -6.85
C GLN A 12 -0.35 -19.16 -8.19
N ARG A 13 -1.10 -20.25 -8.41
CA ARG A 13 -1.89 -20.43 -9.62
C ARG A 13 -3.16 -19.57 -9.60
N GLY A 14 -3.79 -19.43 -8.45
CA GLY A 14 -4.92 -18.52 -8.27
C GLY A 14 -4.53 -17.05 -8.40
N LEU A 15 -3.33 -16.67 -7.95
CA LEU A 15 -2.78 -15.33 -8.15
C LEU A 15 -2.43 -15.09 -9.63
N ALA A 16 -1.80 -16.04 -10.32
CA ALA A 16 -1.48 -15.92 -11.74
C ALA A 16 -2.74 -15.88 -12.62
N GLU A 17 -3.77 -16.67 -12.30
CA GLU A 17 -5.07 -16.59 -12.99
C GLU A 17 -5.80 -15.28 -12.68
N LEU A 18 -5.72 -14.77 -11.45
CA LEU A 18 -6.22 -13.43 -11.08
C LEU A 18 -5.42 -12.32 -11.78
N GLU A 19 -4.12 -12.44 -11.87
CA GLU A 19 -3.26 -11.50 -12.60
C GLU A 19 -3.56 -11.53 -14.10
N THR A 20 -3.67 -12.70 -14.72
CA THR A 20 -4.08 -12.84 -16.12
C THR A 20 -5.49 -12.32 -16.36
N MET A 21 -6.43 -12.52 -15.41
CA MET A 21 -7.77 -11.92 -15.48
C MET A 21 -7.71 -10.40 -15.31
N LEU A 22 -6.86 -9.87 -14.45
CA LEU A 22 -6.66 -8.42 -14.26
C LEU A 22 -5.98 -7.79 -15.49
N GLU A 23 -5.04 -8.47 -16.14
CA GLU A 23 -4.40 -8.04 -17.39
C GLU A 23 -5.39 -8.07 -18.56
N THR A 24 -6.24 -9.08 -18.65
CA THR A 24 -7.33 -9.14 -19.64
C THR A 24 -8.36 -8.03 -19.44
N ILE A 25 -8.56 -7.59 -18.19
CA ILE A 25 -9.44 -6.48 -17.80
C ILE A 25 -8.88 -5.11 -18.24
N HIS A 26 -7.58 -4.98 -18.48
CA HIS A 26 -6.98 -3.70 -18.92
C HIS A 26 -7.40 -3.31 -20.33
N ASN A 27 -7.88 -4.24 -21.14
CA ASN A 27 -8.28 -4.00 -22.54
C ASN A 27 -9.78 -4.05 -22.83
N GLU A 28 -10.64 -4.58 -21.93
CA GLU A 28 -12.08 -4.61 -22.12
C GLU A 28 -12.85 -4.41 -20.80
N ARG A 29 -13.60 -3.32 -20.71
CA ARG A 29 -14.60 -2.95 -19.69
C ARG A 29 -14.60 -3.79 -18.40
N ILE A 30 -13.92 -3.29 -17.39
CA ILE A 30 -13.68 -3.86 -16.06
C ILE A 30 -14.91 -4.56 -15.48
N ARG A 31 -14.89 -5.89 -15.41
CA ARG A 31 -15.79 -6.68 -14.57
C ARG A 31 -14.98 -7.16 -13.36
N VAL A 32 -15.19 -6.55 -12.22
CA VAL A 32 -14.63 -7.05 -10.95
C VAL A 32 -15.42 -8.31 -10.56
N TYR A 33 -14.80 -9.46 -10.68
CA TYR A 33 -15.38 -10.71 -10.22
C TYR A 33 -15.09 -10.89 -8.72
N SER A 34 -16.13 -11.03 -7.91
CA SER A 34 -15.99 -11.40 -6.50
C SER A 34 -15.56 -12.86 -6.36
N LEU A 35 -14.89 -13.21 -5.25
CA LEU A 35 -14.58 -14.61 -4.90
C LEU A 35 -15.82 -15.52 -4.99
N SER A 36 -16.99 -15.00 -4.65
CA SER A 36 -18.27 -15.71 -4.77
C SER A 36 -18.67 -15.98 -6.23
N TYR A 37 -18.24 -15.16 -7.18
CA TYR A 37 -18.47 -15.41 -8.61
C TYR A 37 -17.48 -16.49 -9.11
N ILE A 38 -16.21 -16.36 -8.78
CA ILE A 38 -15.15 -17.31 -9.17
C ILE A 38 -15.49 -18.71 -8.64
N SER A 39 -15.96 -18.80 -7.40
CA SER A 39 -16.31 -20.08 -6.77
C SER A 39 -17.43 -20.85 -7.49
N LYS A 40 -18.33 -20.16 -8.21
CA LYS A 40 -19.37 -20.81 -9.01
C LYS A 40 -18.85 -21.53 -10.25
N HIS A 41 -17.64 -21.18 -10.69
CA HIS A 41 -17.00 -21.75 -11.89
C HIS A 41 -15.93 -22.80 -11.55
N ILE A 42 -15.69 -23.05 -10.25
CA ILE A 42 -14.74 -24.04 -9.76
C ILE A 42 -15.50 -25.22 -9.17
N SER A 43 -15.15 -26.42 -9.60
CA SER A 43 -15.71 -27.66 -9.02
C SER A 43 -15.18 -27.86 -7.60
N LYS A 44 -16.06 -27.88 -6.60
CA LYS A 44 -15.74 -28.07 -5.17
C LYS A 44 -14.74 -27.06 -4.61
N PRO A 45 -15.05 -25.74 -4.61
CA PRO A 45 -14.18 -24.73 -4.05
C PRO A 45 -14.05 -24.94 -2.54
N CYS A 46 -12.81 -24.80 -2.03
CA CYS A 46 -12.53 -24.73 -0.61
C CYS A 46 -12.11 -23.31 -0.26
N PHE A 47 -12.81 -22.68 0.68
CA PHE A 47 -12.49 -21.35 1.17
C PHE A 47 -11.65 -21.47 2.43
N VAL A 48 -10.45 -20.89 2.39
CA VAL A 48 -9.58 -20.74 3.55
C VAL A 48 -9.35 -19.27 3.80
N GLU A 49 -9.79 -18.79 4.95
CA GLU A 49 -9.58 -17.41 5.37
C GLU A 49 -8.31 -17.30 6.21
N LEU A 50 -7.37 -16.46 5.74
CA LEU A 50 -6.17 -16.12 6.48
C LEU A 50 -6.44 -14.77 7.20
N ASN A 51 -6.83 -14.86 8.46
CA ASN A 51 -7.27 -13.72 9.26
C ASN A 51 -6.22 -13.25 10.29
N LYS A 52 -4.97 -13.73 10.23
CA LYS A 52 -3.91 -13.34 11.16
C LYS A 52 -2.67 -12.84 10.43
N THR A 53 -2.18 -11.69 10.86
CA THR A 53 -0.93 -11.10 10.37
C THR A 53 0.16 -11.10 11.44
N TYR A 54 1.41 -11.28 10.98
CA TYR A 54 2.63 -11.19 11.78
C TYR A 54 3.53 -10.06 11.29
N ARG A 55 3.09 -9.34 10.27
CA ARG A 55 3.89 -8.43 9.46
C ARG A 55 4.09 -7.07 10.12
N SER A 56 3.01 -6.37 10.34
CA SER A 56 3.01 -4.99 10.82
C SER A 56 2.87 -4.92 12.34
N THR A 57 3.22 -3.78 12.93
CA THR A 57 2.96 -3.51 14.34
C THR A 57 1.46 -3.40 14.62
N SER A 58 1.05 -3.63 15.87
CA SER A 58 -0.36 -3.61 16.27
C SER A 58 -1.04 -2.28 15.93
N GLN A 59 -0.35 -1.14 16.13
CA GLN A 59 -0.87 0.19 15.85
C GLN A 59 -1.21 0.39 14.35
N ILE A 60 -0.35 -0.13 13.48
CA ILE A 60 -0.58 -0.07 12.02
C ILE A 60 -1.76 -0.96 11.65
N VAL A 61 -1.83 -2.18 12.22
CA VAL A 61 -2.94 -3.11 11.92
C VAL A 61 -4.27 -2.56 12.39
N GLU A 62 -4.34 -2.03 13.60
CA GLU A 62 -5.54 -1.37 14.14
C GLU A 62 -6.00 -0.21 13.25
N PHE A 63 -5.04 0.57 12.77
CA PHE A 63 -5.34 1.69 11.88
C PHE A 63 -5.93 1.24 10.55
N TYR A 64 -5.26 0.34 9.83
CA TYR A 64 -5.79 -0.07 8.53
C TYR A 64 -7.07 -0.92 8.64
N ASN A 65 -7.30 -1.64 9.75
CA ASN A 65 -8.57 -2.31 10.01
C ASN A 65 -9.75 -1.31 10.13
N LYS A 66 -9.52 -0.13 10.69
CA LYS A 66 -10.54 0.94 10.73
C LYS A 66 -10.87 1.46 9.33
N ILE A 67 -9.86 1.57 8.45
CA ILE A 67 -10.06 1.96 7.06
C ILE A 67 -10.82 0.86 6.30
N GLY A 68 -10.38 -0.37 6.42
CA GLY A 68 -10.93 -1.53 5.72
C GLY A 68 -12.16 -2.11 6.41
N LYS A 69 -13.31 -1.48 6.32
CA LYS A 69 -14.58 -1.83 6.99
C LYS A 69 -14.94 -3.33 7.05
N LYS A 70 -14.33 -4.17 6.24
CA LYS A 70 -14.57 -5.62 6.14
C LYS A 70 -13.39 -6.47 6.57
N SER A 71 -12.25 -5.86 6.87
CA SER A 71 -11.05 -6.58 7.27
C SER A 71 -10.94 -6.62 8.79
N ASN A 72 -11.20 -7.79 9.36
CA ASN A 72 -10.99 -8.04 10.78
C ASN A 72 -9.72 -8.87 10.92
N VAL A 73 -8.58 -8.29 10.52
CA VAL A 73 -7.30 -8.98 10.56
C VAL A 73 -6.81 -9.00 12.00
N ASN A 74 -6.68 -10.20 12.57
CA ASN A 74 -6.02 -10.40 13.85
C ASN A 74 -4.51 -10.23 13.70
N TYR A 75 -3.84 -9.81 14.75
CA TYR A 75 -2.40 -9.59 14.74
C TYR A 75 -1.71 -10.21 15.97
N VAL A 76 -0.43 -10.47 15.83
CA VAL A 76 0.41 -10.78 16.98
C VAL A 76 0.78 -9.44 17.63
N ASN A 77 0.66 -9.39 18.96
CA ASN A 77 0.94 -8.17 19.71
C ASN A 77 2.44 -7.81 19.61
N ARG A 78 2.77 -7.06 18.56
CA ARG A 78 4.07 -6.46 18.32
C ARG A 78 3.88 -4.95 18.38
N SER A 79 4.20 -4.37 19.53
CA SER A 79 4.09 -2.94 19.74
C SER A 79 5.05 -2.16 18.84
N GLY A 80 4.59 -1.01 18.36
CA GLY A 80 5.35 -0.06 17.55
C GLY A 80 4.89 1.35 17.82
N ASP A 81 5.37 2.29 17.00
CA ASP A 81 4.95 3.69 17.09
C ASP A 81 3.49 3.85 16.64
N ALA A 82 2.82 4.86 17.18
CA ALA A 82 1.52 5.28 16.68
C ALA A 82 1.61 5.71 15.20
N VAL A 83 0.51 5.56 14.48
CA VAL A 83 0.39 6.11 13.13
C VAL A 83 0.36 7.63 13.22
N GLU A 84 1.18 8.31 12.43
CA GLU A 84 1.30 9.75 12.45
C GLU A 84 0.53 10.41 11.30
N PHE A 85 0.01 11.62 11.59
CA PHE A 85 -0.71 12.44 10.63
C PHE A 85 -0.05 13.82 10.58
N ILE A 86 0.56 14.16 9.46
CA ILE A 86 1.33 15.39 9.31
C ILE A 86 0.71 16.26 8.23
N LYS A 87 0.24 17.43 8.65
CA LYS A 87 -0.16 18.48 7.70
C LYS A 87 1.07 19.23 7.23
N THR A 88 1.10 19.51 5.95
CA THR A 88 2.14 20.28 5.31
C THR A 88 1.51 21.29 4.34
N ASN A 89 2.31 22.07 3.68
CA ASN A 89 1.90 22.98 2.60
C ASN A 89 2.89 22.82 1.43
N GLU A 90 2.56 23.38 0.28
CA GLU A 90 3.38 23.23 -0.94
C GLU A 90 4.85 23.69 -0.76
N LYS A 91 5.12 24.67 0.11
CA LYS A 91 6.48 25.19 0.32
C LYS A 91 7.32 24.25 1.16
N ASP A 92 6.72 23.65 2.17
CA ASP A 92 7.41 22.85 3.18
C ASP A 92 7.28 21.34 2.94
N GLU A 93 6.48 20.91 1.96
CA GLU A 93 6.18 19.52 1.65
C GLU A 93 7.45 18.68 1.51
N ILE A 94 8.39 19.07 0.67
CA ILE A 94 9.62 18.32 0.43
C ILE A 94 10.50 18.29 1.68
N SER A 95 10.66 19.42 2.37
CA SER A 95 11.45 19.48 3.62
C SER A 95 10.83 18.60 4.72
N THR A 96 9.51 18.58 4.82
CA THR A 96 8.80 17.70 5.75
C THR A 96 9.04 16.23 5.43
N ILE A 97 8.92 15.83 4.16
CA ILE A 97 9.17 14.43 3.75
C ILE A 97 10.61 14.04 4.02
N LEU A 98 11.58 14.91 3.74
CA LEU A 98 13.00 14.65 4.05
C LEU A 98 13.24 14.46 5.55
N SER A 99 12.64 15.30 6.38
CA SER A 99 12.74 15.16 7.84
C SER A 99 12.15 13.83 8.34
N LEU A 100 11.06 13.36 7.73
CA LEU A 100 10.49 12.04 8.02
C LEU A 100 11.42 10.90 7.61
N ILE A 101 12.03 11.00 6.42
CA ILE A 101 13.00 10.02 5.94
C ILE A 101 14.19 9.94 6.89
N ASP A 102 14.69 11.09 7.33
CA ASP A 102 15.83 11.16 8.27
C ASP A 102 15.44 10.56 9.64
N ASP A 103 14.24 10.84 10.15
CA ASP A 103 13.75 10.20 11.39
C ASP A 103 13.67 8.68 11.21
N PHE A 104 13.16 8.19 10.10
CA PHE A 104 13.08 6.76 9.81
C PHE A 104 14.48 6.11 9.74
N LYS A 105 15.42 6.76 9.09
CA LYS A 105 16.82 6.31 9.02
C LYS A 105 17.50 6.27 10.40
N THR A 106 17.24 7.27 11.25
CA THR A 106 17.80 7.30 12.62
C THR A 106 17.23 6.16 13.48
N LYS A 107 16.02 5.68 13.19
CA LYS A 107 15.43 4.49 13.80
C LYS A 107 15.97 3.16 13.24
N GLY A 108 16.87 3.23 12.27
CA GLY A 108 17.51 2.06 11.66
C GLY A 108 16.70 1.40 10.54
N PHE A 109 15.68 2.07 10.01
CA PHE A 109 14.92 1.56 8.90
C PHE A 109 15.72 1.62 7.60
N ARG A 110 15.70 0.51 6.85
CA ARG A 110 16.49 0.35 5.63
C ARG A 110 15.67 0.46 4.36
N SER A 111 14.38 0.19 4.45
CA SER A 111 13.47 0.28 3.32
C SER A 111 12.36 1.30 3.65
N ILE A 112 12.34 2.41 2.92
CA ILE A 112 11.40 3.51 3.14
C ILE A 112 10.70 3.81 1.82
N ALA A 113 9.36 3.81 1.83
CA ALA A 113 8.58 4.17 0.66
C ALA A 113 7.75 5.43 0.88
N ILE A 114 7.77 6.31 -0.10
CA ILE A 114 6.80 7.38 -0.26
C ILE A 114 5.74 6.87 -1.25
N ILE A 115 4.57 6.50 -0.74
CA ILE A 115 3.51 5.89 -1.54
C ILE A 115 2.51 6.95 -1.96
N THR A 116 2.35 7.12 -3.26
CA THR A 116 1.40 8.05 -3.89
C THR A 116 0.17 7.31 -4.41
N LYS A 117 -0.96 7.99 -4.54
CA LYS A 117 -2.22 7.40 -5.04
C LYS A 117 -2.08 6.90 -6.49
N THR A 118 -1.38 7.65 -7.34
CA THR A 118 -1.27 7.36 -8.78
C THR A 118 0.17 7.46 -9.27
N ASN A 119 0.47 6.85 -10.43
CA ASN A 119 1.77 6.99 -11.10
C ASN A 119 2.07 8.45 -11.48
N ILE A 120 1.04 9.23 -11.85
CA ILE A 120 1.20 10.66 -12.18
C ILE A 120 1.69 11.42 -10.95
N GLN A 121 1.07 11.21 -9.78
CA GLN A 121 1.52 11.84 -8.54
C GLN A 121 2.95 11.39 -8.16
N ALA A 122 3.31 10.13 -8.41
CA ALA A 122 4.66 9.64 -8.15
C ALA A 122 5.70 10.39 -9.01
N LEU A 123 5.41 10.55 -10.29
CA LEU A 123 6.26 11.27 -11.24
C LEU A 123 6.37 12.77 -10.88
N ASP A 124 5.24 13.40 -10.52
CA ASP A 124 5.23 14.81 -10.14
C ASP A 124 6.02 15.06 -8.85
N LEU A 125 5.88 14.16 -7.89
CA LEU A 125 6.66 14.23 -6.64
C LEU A 125 8.16 14.03 -6.90
N SER A 126 8.55 13.06 -7.75
CA SER A 126 9.95 12.86 -8.14
C SER A 126 10.55 14.12 -8.75
N LYS A 127 9.84 14.77 -9.67
CA LYS A 127 10.27 16.05 -10.25
C LYS A 127 10.44 17.16 -9.21
N LYS A 128 9.56 17.22 -8.21
CA LYS A 128 9.71 18.20 -7.11
C LYS A 128 11.01 17.99 -6.32
N PHE A 129 11.42 16.74 -6.09
CA PHE A 129 12.71 16.41 -5.47
C PHE A 129 13.89 16.77 -6.39
N GLU A 130 13.81 16.40 -7.67
CA GLU A 130 14.84 16.71 -8.67
C GLU A 130 15.09 18.22 -8.79
N ASN A 131 14.03 19.04 -8.78
CA ASN A 131 14.13 20.51 -8.80
C ASN A 131 14.87 21.10 -7.58
N LYS A 132 15.00 20.32 -6.51
CA LYS A 132 15.81 20.65 -5.32
C LYS A 132 17.18 19.96 -5.31
N ASN A 133 17.58 19.37 -6.42
CA ASN A 133 18.79 18.55 -6.57
C ASN A 133 18.86 17.35 -5.60
N ILE A 134 17.70 16.77 -5.30
CA ILE A 134 17.59 15.59 -4.44
C ILE A 134 17.14 14.43 -5.34
N ASN A 135 17.93 13.38 -5.38
CA ASN A 135 17.61 12.18 -6.14
C ASN A 135 16.97 11.12 -5.23
N ILE A 136 15.71 10.76 -5.49
CA ILE A 136 15.02 9.63 -4.88
C ILE A 136 14.52 8.73 -5.99
N ASN A 137 14.73 7.43 -5.83
CA ASN A 137 14.32 6.49 -6.87
C ASN A 137 12.81 6.42 -7.05
N LEU A 138 12.38 6.69 -8.27
CA LEU A 138 11.02 6.45 -8.71
C LEU A 138 10.88 5.00 -9.18
N ILE A 139 10.00 4.24 -8.57
CA ILE A 139 9.66 2.89 -9.01
C ILE A 139 8.39 2.96 -9.86
N ASP A 140 8.57 2.67 -11.13
CA ASP A 140 7.51 2.55 -12.13
C ASP A 140 7.50 1.16 -12.76
N ASP A 141 6.63 0.94 -13.75
CA ASP A 141 6.46 -0.34 -14.44
C ASP A 141 7.72 -0.82 -15.21
N ASN A 142 8.76 0.02 -15.35
CA ASN A 142 9.98 -0.25 -16.11
C ASN A 142 11.16 -0.64 -15.21
N VAL A 143 11.00 -0.63 -13.88
CA VAL A 143 12.09 -0.88 -12.94
C VAL A 143 12.10 -2.33 -12.48
N ASP A 144 13.02 -3.13 -13.05
CA ASP A 144 13.16 -4.56 -12.72
C ASP A 144 13.83 -4.86 -11.38
N LYS A 145 14.49 -3.90 -10.74
CA LYS A 145 15.21 -4.10 -9.48
C LYS A 145 14.95 -2.95 -8.50
N TYR A 146 14.45 -3.33 -7.34
CA TYR A 146 14.39 -2.49 -6.17
C TYR A 146 15.66 -2.69 -5.34
N ASP A 147 16.56 -1.72 -5.39
CA ASP A 147 17.88 -1.80 -4.71
C ASP A 147 18.13 -0.57 -3.82
N ASN A 148 17.08 -0.04 -3.17
CA ASN A 148 17.26 1.26 -2.56
C ASN A 148 16.62 1.41 -1.19
N GLU A 149 17.30 2.18 -0.36
CA GLU A 149 16.84 2.54 0.96
C GLU A 149 15.57 3.39 0.94
N VAL A 150 15.42 4.30 -0.06
CA VAL A 150 14.27 5.21 -0.18
C VAL A 150 13.73 5.23 -1.61
N CYS A 151 12.41 5.10 -1.76
CA CYS A 151 11.77 5.18 -3.08
C CYS A 151 10.46 5.97 -3.05
N ILE A 152 10.09 6.48 -4.23
CA ILE A 152 8.75 6.96 -4.55
C ILE A 152 8.06 5.90 -5.39
N ILE A 153 6.84 5.53 -5.02
CA ILE A 153 6.11 4.46 -5.69
C ILE A 153 4.60 4.73 -5.63
N SER A 154 3.86 4.35 -6.66
CA SER A 154 2.40 4.38 -6.60
C SER A 154 1.83 3.19 -5.81
N ILE A 155 0.59 3.33 -5.32
CA ILE A 155 -0.11 2.22 -4.65
C ILE A 155 -0.16 0.99 -5.56
N TYR A 156 -0.38 1.15 -6.86
CA TYR A 156 -0.43 0.05 -7.81
C TYR A 156 0.89 -0.73 -7.87
N ASN A 157 1.99 -0.02 -7.99
CA ASN A 157 3.32 -0.63 -8.12
C ASN A 157 3.85 -1.15 -6.77
N SER A 158 3.29 -0.69 -5.66
CA SER A 158 3.63 -1.17 -4.32
C SER A 158 3.07 -2.56 -3.98
N LYS A 159 2.23 -3.13 -4.87
CA LYS A 159 1.62 -4.44 -4.65
C LYS A 159 2.69 -5.53 -4.49
N GLY A 160 2.62 -6.29 -3.38
CA GLY A 160 3.58 -7.35 -3.08
C GLY A 160 4.87 -6.87 -2.41
N LEU A 161 5.14 -5.57 -2.36
CA LEU A 161 6.29 -5.00 -1.66
C LEU A 161 5.96 -4.68 -0.19
N GLU A 162 7.00 -4.57 0.63
CA GLU A 162 6.92 -4.27 2.05
C GLU A 162 8.09 -3.35 2.42
N PHE A 163 7.84 -2.40 3.34
CA PHE A 163 8.81 -1.39 3.72
C PHE A 163 8.86 -1.22 5.23
N ASP A 164 10.03 -1.00 5.79
CA ASP A 164 10.19 -0.72 7.22
C ASP A 164 9.38 0.53 7.62
N GLY A 165 9.49 1.58 6.81
CA GLY A 165 8.75 2.82 6.96
C GLY A 165 7.98 3.21 5.72
N VAL A 166 6.74 3.66 5.90
CA VAL A 166 5.88 4.14 4.81
C VAL A 166 5.40 5.56 5.11
N ILE A 167 5.54 6.42 4.13
CA ILE A 167 4.92 7.74 4.08
C ILE A 167 3.83 7.69 2.99
N VAL A 168 2.55 7.71 3.38
CA VAL A 168 1.44 7.83 2.41
C VAL A 168 1.27 9.29 2.08
N TYR A 169 1.58 9.63 0.83
CA TYR A 169 1.65 11.01 0.36
C TYR A 169 0.26 11.57 0.03
N ASN A 170 0.00 12.75 0.58
CA ASN A 170 -1.15 13.60 0.29
C ASN A 170 -2.51 12.88 0.38
N VAL A 171 -2.86 12.45 1.59
CA VAL A 171 -4.14 11.80 1.90
C VAL A 171 -5.21 12.87 2.15
N ASP A 172 -5.61 13.56 1.10
CA ASP A 172 -6.59 14.65 1.09
C ASP A 172 -8.00 14.17 0.63
N ASP A 173 -8.85 15.09 0.25
CA ASP A 173 -10.21 14.85 -0.24
C ASP A 173 -10.28 14.10 -1.57
N SER A 174 -9.17 13.97 -2.29
CA SER A 174 -9.09 13.09 -3.47
C SER A 174 -9.33 11.62 -3.11
N TYR A 175 -9.10 11.22 -1.86
CA TYR A 175 -9.48 9.92 -1.33
C TYR A 175 -10.91 10.00 -0.78
N SER A 176 -11.93 9.69 -1.61
CA SER A 176 -13.33 9.90 -1.26
C SER A 176 -14.26 8.70 -1.52
N SER A 177 -13.89 7.81 -2.45
CA SER A 177 -14.70 6.66 -2.86
C SER A 177 -14.36 5.38 -2.10
N GLU A 178 -15.19 4.34 -2.24
CA GLU A 178 -14.86 3.00 -1.72
C GLU A 178 -13.62 2.39 -2.43
N LEU A 179 -13.38 2.74 -3.69
CA LEU A 179 -12.14 2.36 -4.37
C LEU A 179 -10.93 3.02 -3.68
N ASP A 180 -11.02 4.32 -3.40
CA ASP A 180 -9.95 5.04 -2.70
C ASP A 180 -9.71 4.50 -1.29
N ARG A 181 -10.76 4.06 -0.61
CA ARG A 181 -10.65 3.36 0.67
C ARG A 181 -9.80 2.10 0.55
N ASN A 182 -10.07 1.28 -0.46
CA ASN A 182 -9.30 0.07 -0.72
C ASN A 182 -7.84 0.38 -1.09
N LEU A 183 -7.61 1.41 -1.91
CA LEU A 183 -6.26 1.87 -2.24
C LEU A 183 -5.49 2.34 -0.99
N LEU A 184 -6.12 3.15 -0.16
CA LEU A 184 -5.51 3.63 1.09
C LEU A 184 -5.20 2.47 2.05
N TYR A 185 -6.12 1.51 2.18
CA TYR A 185 -5.90 0.27 2.92
C TYR A 185 -4.66 -0.47 2.41
N ILE A 186 -4.54 -0.65 1.09
CA ILE A 186 -3.38 -1.31 0.47
C ILE A 186 -2.10 -0.55 0.81
N ALA A 187 -2.07 0.77 0.66
CA ALA A 187 -0.90 1.58 0.99
C ALA A 187 -0.45 1.40 2.45
N CYS A 188 -1.40 1.46 3.39
CA CYS A 188 -1.12 1.29 4.81
C CYS A 188 -0.60 -0.11 5.16
N THR A 189 -1.09 -1.15 4.46
CA THR A 189 -0.61 -2.54 4.68
C THR A 189 0.81 -2.79 4.19
N ARG A 190 1.45 -1.84 3.49
CA ARG A 190 2.85 -1.94 3.06
C ARG A 190 3.84 -1.65 4.19
N ALA A 191 3.41 -1.00 5.26
CA ALA A 191 4.25 -0.61 6.39
C ALA A 191 4.48 -1.76 7.37
N LEU A 192 5.74 -2.00 7.74
CA LEU A 192 6.12 -3.00 8.73
C LEU A 192 6.22 -2.40 10.14
N HIS A 193 6.90 -1.24 10.28
CA HIS A 193 7.29 -0.66 11.57
C HIS A 193 6.73 0.74 11.81
N LYS A 194 6.71 1.58 10.79
CA LYS A 194 6.29 2.97 10.89
C LYS A 194 5.39 3.37 9.72
N LEU A 195 4.31 4.04 10.05
CA LEU A 195 3.35 4.58 9.08
C LEU A 195 3.09 6.04 9.39
N THR A 196 3.31 6.90 8.41
CA THR A 196 2.97 8.33 8.46
C THR A 196 2.11 8.68 7.25
N LEU A 197 1.03 9.42 7.47
CA LEU A 197 0.20 9.97 6.43
C LEU A 197 0.44 11.47 6.33
N THR A 198 0.69 11.99 5.13
CA THR A 198 0.83 13.44 4.91
C THR A 198 -0.39 14.00 4.19
N CYS A 199 -0.64 15.30 4.38
CA CYS A 199 -1.68 16.03 3.67
C CYS A 199 -1.23 17.47 3.46
N ASN A 200 -1.23 17.94 2.22
CA ASN A 200 -0.91 19.32 1.86
C ASN A 200 -2.16 20.21 1.68
N SER A 201 -3.34 19.65 1.92
CA SER A 201 -4.63 20.35 1.93
C SER A 201 -5.04 20.77 3.34
N GLN A 202 -6.15 21.53 3.44
CA GLN A 202 -6.66 21.98 4.73
C GLN A 202 -7.08 20.82 5.64
N GLU A 203 -7.60 19.73 5.08
CA GLU A 203 -8.09 18.59 5.83
C GLU A 203 -7.65 17.27 5.21
N PHE A 204 -7.43 16.29 6.08
CA PHE A 204 -7.26 14.91 5.66
C PHE A 204 -8.57 14.35 5.12
N SER A 205 -8.45 13.31 4.29
CA SER A 205 -9.60 12.55 3.80
C SER A 205 -10.52 12.11 4.95
N LYS A 206 -11.83 12.21 4.70
CA LYS A 206 -12.85 11.69 5.62
C LYS A 206 -12.77 10.17 5.84
N LEU A 207 -12.06 9.46 4.97
CA LEU A 207 -11.88 8.01 5.08
C LEU A 207 -11.06 7.58 6.30
N ILE A 208 -10.25 8.50 6.87
CA ILE A 208 -9.41 8.24 8.05
C ILE A 208 -9.89 8.94 9.32
N GLN A 209 -10.97 9.71 9.25
CA GLN A 209 -11.51 10.48 10.38
C GLN A 209 -12.55 9.72 11.22
N ASN A 210 -12.83 8.46 10.91
CA ASN A 210 -13.83 7.63 11.60
C ASN A 210 -13.21 6.72 12.66
#